data_6e6241c34118fd96daccb35d2f0f117e
#
_entry.id   6e6241c34118fd96daccb35d2f0f117e
#
_cell.length_a   1.000
_cell.length_b   1.000
_cell.length_c   1.000
_cell.angle_alpha   90.00
_cell.angle_beta   90.00
_cell.angle_gamma   90.00
#
_symmetry.space_group_name_H-M   'P 1'
#
loop_
_entity.id
_entity.type
_entity.pdbx_description
1 polymer ?
#
loop_
_entity_poly.entity_id
_entity_poly.type
_entity_poly.pdbx_seq_one_letter_code
_entity_poly.pdbx_strand_id
1 'polypeptide(L)'
;MSESQIKKDIPDFQQPPDVGVLRNGAFLRLWIAQLLTQIGGNVVLYGLTVLVAERSGSTSALSLLFLSFLVPAVLLSPISGVWVDRLDKRLVLVVANLSRAAAFFLMLGSVDTLGAILVLNIFASFMTTIFSPAELAMIPLLVRRDQLTSANGLFTFTLNAAFALGFALLGPAVVRIAGPEASIALVAGLFLISGLLCIGLPAAPPAVQEGGLRASTRETTRTTTFELVEGLRYIRANGSVLWSLTYLSIAASVVGLMGVLGPDYVAHALGLQARDFWLIVLPIGLGVVTGILTLNSWGKAVSRRRLIEGGLLGVGAGLALLALAEPISRAISDGASVLGGLPIGSGASALATVIFVAYFAGAAYGLVAIPAQTALQEELPVDVRGRVFGVLNMLVSLGSFLPIIAVGPIADSIGATNTLLGVGLIIVRSEEHTSELQSHLNLVCRLLLEKK
;
A
#
# COMPACT_ATOMS: atom_id res chain seq x y z
N MET A 1 -31.99 -14.42 35.00
CA MET A 1 -32.50 -14.50 33.63
C MET A 1 -31.93 -15.75 32.98
N SER A 2 -32.76 -16.65 32.49
CA SER A 2 -32.28 -17.92 31.90
C SER A 2 -31.72 -17.67 30.49
N GLU A 3 -30.72 -18.46 30.10
CA GLU A 3 -30.11 -18.42 28.75
C GLU A 3 -31.13 -18.47 27.60
N SER A 4 -32.33 -18.98 27.85
CA SER A 4 -33.42 -19.04 26.89
C SER A 4 -34.13 -17.69 26.62
N GLN A 5 -34.02 -16.72 27.53
CA GLN A 5 -34.58 -15.38 27.36
C GLN A 5 -33.64 -14.44 26.63
N ILE A 6 -32.31 -14.63 26.79
CA ILE A 6 -31.29 -13.86 26.05
C ILE A 6 -31.30 -14.20 24.55
N LYS A 7 -31.73 -15.39 24.19
CA LYS A 7 -31.85 -15.84 22.78
C LYS A 7 -33.04 -15.27 22.01
N LYS A 8 -34.02 -14.65 22.68
CA LYS A 8 -35.26 -14.14 22.06
C LYS A 8 -35.19 -12.68 21.61
N ASP A 9 -34.23 -11.89 22.11
CA ASP A 9 -34.09 -10.46 21.84
C ASP A 9 -33.01 -10.12 20.80
N ILE A 10 -32.33 -11.13 20.23
CA ILE A 10 -31.47 -10.94 19.07
C ILE A 10 -32.38 -10.91 17.84
N PRO A 11 -32.43 -9.82 17.05
CA PRO A 11 -33.16 -9.80 15.78
C PRO A 11 -32.77 -11.04 14.99
N ASP A 12 -33.75 -11.69 14.38
CA ASP A 12 -33.59 -12.90 13.58
C ASP A 12 -32.67 -12.64 12.37
N PHE A 13 -31.37 -12.44 12.63
CA PHE A 13 -30.34 -12.48 11.62
C PHE A 13 -30.36 -13.93 11.11
N GLN A 14 -30.87 -14.11 9.91
CA GLN A 14 -30.83 -15.38 9.20
C GLN A 14 -29.45 -16.00 9.41
N GLN A 15 -29.38 -17.11 10.11
CA GLN A 15 -28.12 -17.79 10.35
C GLN A 15 -27.41 -17.96 9.01
N PRO A 16 -26.10 -17.64 8.93
CA PRO A 16 -25.37 -17.79 7.67
C PRO A 16 -25.62 -19.17 7.08
N PRO A 17 -25.90 -19.28 5.77
CA PRO A 17 -26.28 -20.54 5.16
C PRO A 17 -25.18 -21.60 5.37
N ASP A 18 -25.58 -22.86 5.58
CA ASP A 18 -24.66 -24.00 5.74
C ASP A 18 -24.09 -24.44 4.38
N VAL A 19 -23.36 -23.52 3.75
CA VAL A 19 -22.73 -23.73 2.44
C VAL A 19 -21.28 -23.25 2.52
N GLY A 20 -20.41 -23.81 1.69
CA GLY A 20 -19.02 -23.33 1.60
C GLY A 20 -18.95 -21.84 1.26
N VAL A 21 -17.91 -21.15 1.73
CA VAL A 21 -17.72 -19.68 1.61
C VAL A 21 -17.97 -19.17 0.18
N LEU A 22 -17.41 -19.85 -0.83
CA LEU A 22 -17.56 -19.49 -2.25
C LEU A 22 -18.94 -19.87 -2.86
N ARG A 23 -19.77 -20.62 -2.12
CA ARG A 23 -21.16 -20.94 -2.53
C ARG A 23 -22.17 -20.01 -1.86
N ASN A 24 -21.74 -19.20 -0.91
CA ASN A 24 -22.57 -18.21 -0.25
C ASN A 24 -22.73 -16.99 -1.17
N GLY A 25 -23.89 -16.80 -1.76
CA GLY A 25 -24.15 -15.74 -2.72
C GLY A 25 -24.00 -14.33 -2.16
N ALA A 26 -24.31 -14.10 -0.87
CA ALA A 26 -24.12 -12.80 -0.24
C ALA A 26 -22.62 -12.51 -0.02
N PHE A 27 -21.87 -13.49 0.49
CA PHE A 27 -20.42 -13.36 0.63
C PHE A 27 -19.75 -13.15 -0.74
N LEU A 28 -20.17 -13.90 -1.76
CA LEU A 28 -19.59 -13.79 -3.10
C LEU A 28 -19.80 -12.39 -3.71
N ARG A 29 -20.98 -11.77 -3.48
CA ARG A 29 -21.24 -10.38 -3.92
C ARG A 29 -20.30 -9.39 -3.22
N LEU A 30 -20.11 -9.52 -1.91
CA LEU A 30 -19.18 -8.68 -1.16
C LEU A 30 -17.74 -8.87 -1.65
N TRP A 31 -17.32 -10.12 -1.83
CA TRP A 31 -15.98 -10.46 -2.28
C TRP A 31 -15.69 -9.98 -3.71
N ILE A 32 -16.63 -10.12 -4.65
CA ILE A 32 -16.48 -9.59 -6.02
C ILE A 32 -16.45 -8.06 -5.99
N ALA A 33 -17.32 -7.42 -5.18
CA ALA A 33 -17.29 -5.97 -5.02
C ALA A 33 -15.93 -5.49 -4.51
N GLN A 34 -15.34 -6.17 -3.52
CA GLN A 34 -13.98 -5.89 -3.05
C GLN A 34 -12.95 -6.08 -4.17
N LEU A 35 -12.98 -7.20 -4.88
CA LEU A 35 -12.04 -7.49 -5.96
C LEU A 35 -12.05 -6.37 -7.01
N LEU A 36 -13.23 -5.94 -7.45
CA LEU A 36 -13.38 -4.85 -8.42
C LEU A 36 -12.89 -3.52 -7.87
N THR A 37 -13.19 -3.20 -6.60
CA THR A 37 -12.75 -1.95 -5.97
C THR A 37 -11.24 -1.92 -5.76
N GLN A 38 -10.62 -3.04 -5.38
CA GLN A 38 -9.18 -3.14 -5.18
C GLN A 38 -8.42 -3.07 -6.51
N ILE A 39 -8.88 -3.80 -7.53
CA ILE A 39 -8.31 -3.69 -8.88
C ILE A 39 -8.49 -2.26 -9.40
N GLY A 40 -9.69 -1.70 -9.29
CA GLY A 40 -9.98 -0.33 -9.72
C GLY A 40 -9.10 0.70 -9.05
N GLY A 41 -8.95 0.65 -7.72
CA GLY A 41 -8.08 1.55 -6.97
C GLY A 41 -6.62 1.50 -7.43
N ASN A 42 -6.11 0.32 -7.73
CA ASN A 42 -4.73 0.15 -8.23
C ASN A 42 -4.57 0.58 -9.70
N VAL A 43 -5.57 0.32 -10.55
CA VAL A 43 -5.56 0.80 -11.95
C VAL A 43 -5.58 2.33 -12.00
N VAL A 44 -6.44 2.97 -11.18
CA VAL A 44 -6.52 4.44 -11.18
C VAL A 44 -5.29 5.09 -10.56
N LEU A 45 -4.65 4.43 -9.59
CA LEU A 45 -3.39 4.93 -9.04
C LEU A 45 -2.33 5.02 -10.14
N TYR A 46 -2.19 3.99 -10.97
CA TYR A 46 -1.29 4.01 -12.13
C TYR A 46 -1.73 5.06 -13.17
N GLY A 47 -3.00 5.05 -13.56
CA GLY A 47 -3.54 5.96 -14.59
C GLY A 47 -3.42 7.44 -14.20
N LEU A 48 -3.76 7.81 -12.97
CA LEU A 48 -3.60 9.19 -12.48
C LEU A 48 -2.13 9.59 -12.36
N THR A 49 -1.25 8.67 -11.98
CA THR A 49 0.20 8.92 -11.94
C THR A 49 0.70 9.30 -13.33
N VAL A 50 0.33 8.54 -14.37
CA VAL A 50 0.71 8.86 -15.76
C VAL A 50 0.03 10.15 -16.24
N LEU A 51 -1.27 10.32 -15.98
CA LEU A 51 -2.01 11.52 -16.39
C LEU A 51 -1.39 12.79 -15.83
N VAL A 52 -1.13 12.80 -14.52
CA VAL A 52 -0.52 13.97 -13.86
C VAL A 52 0.91 14.21 -14.36
N ALA A 53 1.70 13.17 -14.56
CA ALA A 53 3.04 13.30 -15.13
C ALA A 53 3.02 13.93 -16.53
N GLU A 54 2.14 13.44 -17.43
CA GLU A 54 2.04 13.94 -18.81
C GLU A 54 1.48 15.37 -18.89
N ARG A 55 0.56 15.74 -17.95
CA ARG A 55 -0.10 17.06 -17.98
C ARG A 55 0.67 18.15 -17.25
N SER A 56 1.29 17.83 -16.11
CA SER A 56 1.97 18.84 -15.28
C SER A 56 3.46 18.97 -15.56
N GLY A 57 4.12 17.89 -15.97
CA GLY A 57 5.57 17.83 -16.10
C GLY A 57 6.31 18.12 -14.79
N SER A 58 5.66 17.98 -13.62
CA SER A 58 6.19 18.32 -12.29
C SER A 58 6.08 17.13 -11.34
N THR A 59 7.19 16.79 -10.72
CA THR A 59 7.24 15.77 -9.67
C THR A 59 6.58 16.24 -8.37
N SER A 60 6.51 17.54 -8.11
CA SER A 60 5.71 18.11 -7.02
C SER A 60 4.22 17.83 -7.20
N ALA A 61 3.70 17.90 -8.42
CA ALA A 61 2.30 17.56 -8.71
C ALA A 61 2.03 16.06 -8.43
N LEU A 62 2.97 15.18 -8.76
CA LEU A 62 2.90 13.77 -8.41
C LEU A 62 2.93 13.55 -6.89
N SER A 63 3.79 14.25 -6.16
CA SER A 63 3.78 14.22 -4.70
C SER A 63 2.41 14.62 -4.14
N LEU A 64 1.80 15.70 -4.63
CA LEU A 64 0.45 16.12 -4.23
C LEU A 64 -0.61 15.06 -4.56
N LEU A 65 -0.48 14.39 -5.70
CA LEU A 65 -1.36 13.27 -6.05
C LEU A 65 -1.25 12.13 -5.03
N PHE A 66 -0.05 11.67 -4.70
CA PHE A 66 0.14 10.61 -3.70
C PHE A 66 -0.36 11.05 -2.32
N LEU A 67 -0.16 12.32 -1.94
CA LEU A 67 -0.69 12.88 -0.71
C LEU A 67 -2.22 12.90 -0.69
N SER A 68 -2.86 13.15 -1.83
CA SER A 68 -4.32 13.15 -1.94
C SER A 68 -4.95 11.77 -1.67
N PHE A 69 -4.20 10.66 -1.89
CA PHE A 69 -4.58 9.32 -1.45
C PHE A 69 -4.30 9.11 0.04
N LEU A 70 -3.14 9.54 0.52
CA LEU A 70 -2.62 9.18 1.83
C LEU A 70 -3.22 10.01 2.97
N VAL A 71 -3.39 11.32 2.76
CA VAL A 71 -3.86 12.26 3.81
C VAL A 71 -5.23 11.87 4.38
N PRO A 72 -6.28 11.61 3.57
CA PRO A 72 -7.57 11.21 4.11
C PRO A 72 -7.49 9.88 4.86
N ALA A 73 -6.72 8.91 4.34
CA ALA A 73 -6.54 7.61 4.97
C ALA A 73 -5.91 7.73 6.36
N VAL A 74 -4.87 8.56 6.51
CA VAL A 74 -4.19 8.77 7.81
C VAL A 74 -5.07 9.53 8.79
N LEU A 75 -5.66 10.64 8.36
CA LEU A 75 -6.40 11.53 9.27
C LEU A 75 -7.74 10.93 9.71
N LEU A 76 -8.41 10.17 8.87
CA LEU A 76 -9.78 9.72 9.11
C LEU A 76 -9.89 8.26 9.55
N SER A 77 -8.84 7.45 9.35
CA SER A 77 -8.84 6.04 9.74
C SER A 77 -9.27 5.80 11.19
N PRO A 78 -8.82 6.59 12.20
CA PRO A 78 -9.23 6.37 13.59
C PRO A 78 -10.71 6.64 13.85
N ILE A 79 -11.33 7.52 13.05
CA ILE A 79 -12.71 7.98 13.25
C ILE A 79 -13.69 7.17 12.40
N SER A 80 -13.23 6.65 11.25
CA SER A 80 -14.07 5.97 10.27
C SER A 80 -14.77 4.74 10.84
N GLY A 81 -14.08 3.93 11.64
CA GLY A 81 -14.65 2.75 12.29
C GLY A 81 -15.85 3.09 13.16
N VAL A 82 -15.73 4.17 13.96
CA VAL A 82 -16.79 4.64 14.85
C VAL A 82 -18.03 5.09 14.09
N TRP A 83 -17.84 5.77 12.97
CA TRP A 83 -18.98 6.20 12.12
C TRP A 83 -19.66 4.98 11.49
N VAL A 84 -18.87 4.00 11.02
CA VAL A 84 -19.40 2.78 10.41
C VAL A 84 -20.19 1.94 11.40
N ASP A 85 -19.77 1.84 12.66
CA ASP A 85 -20.47 1.09 13.69
C ASP A 85 -21.89 1.61 13.94
N ARG A 86 -22.14 2.91 13.66
CA ARG A 86 -23.42 3.59 13.87
C ARG A 86 -24.31 3.63 12.63
N LEU A 87 -23.83 3.19 11.49
CA LEU A 87 -24.53 3.22 10.23
C LEU A 87 -24.87 1.79 9.79
N ASP A 88 -25.86 1.65 8.93
CA ASP A 88 -26.08 0.40 8.21
C ASP A 88 -24.88 0.14 7.29
N LYS A 89 -24.16 -0.97 7.56
CA LYS A 89 -22.92 -1.30 6.84
C LYS A 89 -23.17 -1.48 5.34
N ARG A 90 -24.32 -2.08 4.95
CA ARG A 90 -24.73 -2.18 3.56
C ARG A 90 -24.86 -0.81 2.91
N LEU A 91 -25.56 0.12 3.58
CA LEU A 91 -25.77 1.47 3.06
C LEU A 91 -24.43 2.19 2.88
N VAL A 92 -23.53 2.07 3.85
CA VAL A 92 -22.15 2.62 3.76
C VAL A 92 -21.41 2.08 2.55
N LEU A 93 -21.44 0.76 2.31
CA LEU A 93 -20.78 0.13 1.16
C LEU A 93 -21.36 0.63 -0.17
N VAL A 94 -22.68 0.75 -0.27
CA VAL A 94 -23.36 1.24 -1.48
C VAL A 94 -23.01 2.70 -1.73
N VAL A 95 -23.19 3.57 -0.72
CA VAL A 95 -22.95 5.02 -0.85
C VAL A 95 -21.48 5.29 -1.18
N ALA A 96 -20.56 4.63 -0.49
CA ALA A 96 -19.13 4.82 -0.74
C ALA A 96 -18.74 4.43 -2.17
N ASN A 97 -19.23 3.30 -2.70
CA ASN A 97 -18.93 2.88 -4.06
C ASN A 97 -19.55 3.80 -5.11
N LEU A 98 -20.84 4.14 -4.96
CA LEU A 98 -21.52 5.00 -5.92
C LEU A 98 -20.96 6.44 -5.90
N SER A 99 -20.60 6.96 -4.73
CA SER A 99 -19.94 8.27 -4.60
C SER A 99 -18.56 8.28 -5.26
N ARG A 100 -17.77 7.21 -5.11
CA ARG A 100 -16.49 7.06 -5.81
C ARG A 100 -16.68 6.96 -7.33
N ALA A 101 -17.66 6.18 -7.79
CA ALA A 101 -18.00 6.12 -9.21
C ALA A 101 -18.35 7.52 -9.76
N ALA A 102 -19.21 8.27 -9.06
CA ALA A 102 -19.57 9.63 -9.44
C ALA A 102 -18.36 10.57 -9.46
N ALA A 103 -17.46 10.49 -8.45
CA ALA A 103 -16.25 11.29 -8.41
C ALA A 103 -15.34 11.03 -9.62
N PHE A 104 -15.14 9.77 -10.02
CA PHE A 104 -14.33 9.42 -11.19
C PHE A 104 -15.03 9.78 -12.50
N PHE A 105 -16.36 9.69 -12.60
CA PHE A 105 -17.08 10.21 -13.77
C PHE A 105 -16.94 11.73 -13.89
N LEU A 106 -17.04 12.48 -12.79
CA LEU A 106 -16.79 13.92 -12.78
C LEU A 106 -15.34 14.26 -13.14
N MET A 107 -14.40 13.45 -12.70
CA MET A 107 -12.98 13.64 -13.01
C MET A 107 -12.70 13.54 -14.53
N LEU A 108 -13.44 12.71 -15.27
CA LEU A 108 -13.32 12.65 -16.75
C LEU A 108 -13.60 14.00 -17.44
N GLY A 109 -14.52 14.80 -16.87
CA GLY A 109 -14.80 16.14 -17.36
C GLY A 109 -13.80 17.21 -16.93
N SER A 110 -12.81 16.86 -16.09
CA SER A 110 -11.90 17.79 -15.44
C SER A 110 -10.43 17.37 -15.51
N VAL A 111 -10.09 16.49 -16.46
CA VAL A 111 -8.74 15.89 -16.59
C VAL A 111 -7.63 16.91 -16.86
N ASP A 112 -7.97 18.09 -17.37
CA ASP A 112 -7.02 19.17 -17.64
C ASP A 112 -6.75 20.06 -16.42
N THR A 113 -7.49 19.87 -15.32
CA THR A 113 -7.40 20.70 -14.13
C THR A 113 -6.84 19.90 -12.95
N LEU A 114 -5.56 20.04 -12.65
CA LEU A 114 -4.88 19.33 -11.55
C LEU A 114 -5.63 19.50 -10.22
N GLY A 115 -6.09 20.71 -9.89
CA GLY A 115 -6.84 20.98 -8.66
C GLY A 115 -8.13 20.15 -8.56
N ALA A 116 -8.86 20.00 -9.66
CA ALA A 116 -10.08 19.17 -9.70
C ALA A 116 -9.75 17.69 -9.49
N ILE A 117 -8.70 17.18 -10.16
CA ILE A 117 -8.22 15.81 -9.98
C ILE A 117 -7.89 15.56 -8.51
N LEU A 118 -7.12 16.44 -7.87
CA LEU A 118 -6.72 16.30 -6.47
C LEU A 118 -7.92 16.32 -5.52
N VAL A 119 -8.84 17.26 -5.70
CA VAL A 119 -10.05 17.38 -4.83
C VAL A 119 -10.94 16.14 -4.97
N LEU A 120 -11.22 15.70 -6.20
CA LEU A 120 -12.02 14.50 -6.45
C LEU A 120 -11.34 13.23 -5.93
N ASN A 121 -10.01 13.16 -6.04
CA ASN A 121 -9.24 12.03 -5.50
C ASN A 121 -9.22 12.03 -3.95
N ILE A 122 -9.10 13.19 -3.30
CA ILE A 122 -9.25 13.33 -1.84
C ILE A 122 -10.63 12.83 -1.41
N PHE A 123 -11.69 13.22 -2.14
CA PHE A 123 -13.05 12.76 -1.86
C PHE A 123 -13.18 11.24 -2.04
N ALA A 124 -12.65 10.68 -3.12
CA ALA A 124 -12.65 9.23 -3.36
C ALA A 124 -11.87 8.46 -2.28
N SER A 125 -10.73 8.99 -1.84
CA SER A 125 -9.92 8.44 -0.75
C SER A 125 -10.64 8.51 0.60
N PHE A 126 -11.35 9.60 0.89
CA PHE A 126 -12.23 9.73 2.06
C PHE A 126 -13.30 8.63 2.06
N MET A 127 -13.98 8.42 0.94
CA MET A 127 -14.98 7.35 0.82
C MET A 127 -14.37 5.96 0.98
N THR A 128 -13.14 5.74 0.50
CA THR A 128 -12.39 4.49 0.69
C THR A 128 -12.09 4.22 2.16
N THR A 129 -11.74 5.26 2.92
CA THR A 129 -11.44 5.14 4.35
C THR A 129 -12.67 4.74 5.18
N ILE A 130 -13.87 5.13 4.75
CA ILE A 130 -15.14 4.72 5.39
C ILE A 130 -15.57 3.31 4.89
N PHE A 131 -15.33 3.01 3.62
CA PHE A 131 -15.67 1.71 3.02
C PHE A 131 -14.98 0.54 3.71
N SER A 132 -13.69 0.66 3.99
CA SER A 132 -12.86 -0.44 4.49
C SER A 132 -13.34 -1.05 5.83
N PRO A 133 -13.64 -0.28 6.90
CA PRO A 133 -14.18 -0.86 8.12
C PRO A 133 -15.60 -1.42 7.95
N ALA A 134 -16.43 -0.85 7.07
CA ALA A 134 -17.76 -1.39 6.78
C ALA A 134 -17.68 -2.76 6.11
N GLU A 135 -16.75 -2.93 5.20
CA GLU A 135 -16.49 -4.18 4.50
C GLU A 135 -16.04 -5.29 5.47
N LEU A 136 -15.04 -4.99 6.32
CA LEU A 136 -14.54 -5.92 7.33
C LEU A 136 -15.63 -6.30 8.36
N ALA A 137 -16.47 -5.35 8.77
CA ALA A 137 -17.56 -5.60 9.70
C ALA A 137 -18.70 -6.44 9.07
N MET A 138 -18.81 -6.45 7.74
CA MET A 138 -19.81 -7.22 7.01
C MET A 138 -19.47 -8.73 6.93
N ILE A 139 -18.18 -9.08 6.90
CA ILE A 139 -17.73 -10.48 6.75
C ILE A 139 -18.34 -11.41 7.81
N PRO A 140 -18.24 -11.14 9.14
CA PRO A 140 -18.77 -12.04 10.15
C PRO A 140 -20.31 -12.12 10.17
N LEU A 141 -21.01 -11.21 9.50
CA LEU A 141 -22.45 -11.25 9.34
C LEU A 141 -22.88 -12.19 8.18
N LEU A 142 -21.97 -12.46 7.25
CA LEU A 142 -22.25 -13.24 6.05
C LEU A 142 -21.78 -14.68 6.13
N VAL A 143 -20.76 -15.00 6.95
CA VAL A 143 -20.17 -16.33 7.05
C VAL A 143 -20.19 -16.86 8.47
N ARG A 144 -20.17 -18.18 8.62
CA ARG A 144 -20.14 -18.86 9.92
C ARG A 144 -18.78 -18.64 10.60
N ARG A 145 -18.74 -18.77 11.93
CA ARG A 145 -17.51 -18.58 12.74
C ARG A 145 -16.36 -19.50 12.30
N ASP A 146 -16.68 -20.76 11.95
CA ASP A 146 -15.70 -21.74 11.46
C ASP A 146 -15.13 -21.40 10.07
N GLN A 147 -15.82 -20.58 9.29
CA GLN A 147 -15.43 -20.13 7.96
C GLN A 147 -14.69 -18.79 7.93
N LEU A 148 -14.65 -18.06 9.06
CA LEU A 148 -14.04 -16.71 9.11
C LEU A 148 -12.57 -16.69 8.69
N THR A 149 -11.79 -17.71 9.05
CA THR A 149 -10.38 -17.81 8.65
C THR A 149 -10.25 -17.91 7.14
N SER A 150 -11.07 -18.74 6.48
CA SER A 150 -11.07 -18.89 5.02
C SER A 150 -11.55 -17.61 4.31
N ALA A 151 -12.59 -16.97 4.83
CA ALA A 151 -13.11 -15.71 4.30
C ALA A 151 -12.05 -14.60 4.38
N ASN A 152 -11.44 -14.38 5.54
CA ASN A 152 -10.39 -13.38 5.73
C ASN A 152 -9.13 -13.69 4.90
N GLY A 153 -8.78 -14.97 4.76
CA GLY A 153 -7.68 -15.41 3.90
C GLY A 153 -7.93 -15.03 2.43
N LEU A 154 -9.15 -15.22 1.93
CA LEU A 154 -9.54 -14.85 0.58
C LEU A 154 -9.49 -13.32 0.36
N PHE A 155 -9.93 -12.53 1.35
CA PHE A 155 -9.83 -11.07 1.32
C PHE A 155 -8.38 -10.60 1.29
N THR A 156 -7.52 -11.14 2.15
CA THR A 156 -6.09 -10.81 2.19
C THR A 156 -5.38 -11.19 0.89
N PHE A 157 -5.68 -12.36 0.35
CA PHE A 157 -5.15 -12.78 -0.96
C PHE A 157 -5.57 -11.80 -2.05
N THR A 158 -6.84 -11.38 -2.06
CA THR A 158 -7.38 -10.42 -3.02
C THR A 158 -6.67 -9.08 -2.96
N LEU A 159 -6.38 -8.54 -1.77
CA LEU A 159 -5.63 -7.29 -1.60
C LEU A 159 -4.26 -7.35 -2.30
N ASN A 160 -3.50 -8.42 -2.06
CA ASN A 160 -2.18 -8.59 -2.66
C ASN A 160 -2.24 -8.86 -4.17
N ALA A 161 -3.15 -9.72 -4.60
CA ALA A 161 -3.33 -10.04 -6.01
C ALA A 161 -3.83 -8.83 -6.82
N ALA A 162 -4.74 -8.02 -6.24
CA ALA A 162 -5.27 -6.82 -6.89
C ALA A 162 -4.21 -5.74 -7.08
N PHE A 163 -3.22 -5.63 -6.19
CA PHE A 163 -2.08 -4.73 -6.41
C PHE A 163 -1.27 -5.16 -7.64
N ALA A 164 -0.89 -6.42 -7.71
CA ALA A 164 -0.12 -6.96 -8.84
C ALA A 164 -0.92 -6.86 -10.16
N LEU A 165 -2.19 -7.28 -10.15
CA LEU A 165 -3.04 -7.25 -11.33
C LEU A 165 -3.43 -5.81 -11.74
N GLY A 166 -3.82 -4.96 -10.79
CA GLY A 166 -4.29 -3.61 -11.05
C GLY A 166 -3.16 -2.66 -11.42
N PHE A 167 -2.14 -2.54 -10.54
CA PHE A 167 -1.06 -1.56 -10.72
C PHE A 167 0.00 -2.00 -11.73
N ALA A 168 0.42 -3.27 -11.69
CA ALA A 168 1.54 -3.73 -12.52
C ALA A 168 1.12 -4.27 -13.91
N LEU A 169 -0.13 -4.70 -14.10
CA LEU A 169 -0.58 -5.29 -15.37
C LEU A 169 -1.72 -4.48 -16.02
N LEU A 170 -2.88 -4.38 -15.38
CA LEU A 170 -4.07 -3.76 -15.99
C LEU A 170 -3.93 -2.25 -16.16
N GLY A 171 -3.37 -1.55 -15.16
CA GLY A 171 -3.12 -0.11 -15.26
C GLY A 171 -2.28 0.25 -16.49
N PRO A 172 -1.06 -0.31 -16.62
CA PRO A 172 -0.24 -0.14 -17.79
C PRO A 172 -0.92 -0.54 -19.10
N ALA A 173 -1.61 -1.69 -19.11
CA ALA A 173 -2.28 -2.18 -20.32
C ALA A 173 -3.37 -1.20 -20.79
N VAL A 174 -4.22 -0.74 -19.87
CA VAL A 174 -5.30 0.21 -20.20
C VAL A 174 -4.73 1.55 -20.66
N VAL A 175 -3.74 2.09 -19.94
CA VAL A 175 -3.11 3.37 -20.29
C VAL A 175 -2.42 3.29 -21.64
N ARG A 176 -1.74 2.18 -21.96
CA ARG A 176 -1.05 2.00 -23.23
C ARG A 176 -2.00 1.85 -24.43
N ILE A 177 -3.13 1.15 -24.25
CA ILE A 177 -4.08 0.84 -25.32
C ILE A 177 -5.03 2.01 -25.58
N ALA A 178 -5.53 2.65 -24.51
CA ALA A 178 -6.64 3.59 -24.58
C ALA A 178 -6.38 4.94 -23.89
N GLY A 179 -5.18 5.17 -23.38
CA GLY A 179 -4.80 6.39 -22.67
C GLY A 179 -5.12 6.39 -21.17
N PRO A 180 -4.54 7.34 -20.42
CA PRO A 180 -4.74 7.43 -18.96
C PRO A 180 -6.18 7.77 -18.58
N GLU A 181 -6.90 8.53 -19.40
CA GLU A 181 -8.31 8.86 -19.21
C GLU A 181 -9.21 7.61 -19.22
N ALA A 182 -8.87 6.62 -20.04
CA ALA A 182 -9.59 5.35 -20.09
C ALA A 182 -9.48 4.56 -18.78
N SER A 183 -8.40 4.71 -18.04
CA SER A 183 -8.26 4.12 -16.71
C SER A 183 -9.27 4.71 -15.72
N ILE A 184 -9.50 6.03 -15.78
CA ILE A 184 -10.50 6.72 -14.96
C ILE A 184 -11.91 6.23 -15.30
N ALA A 185 -12.23 6.12 -16.60
CA ALA A 185 -13.53 5.62 -17.05
C ALA A 185 -13.79 4.18 -16.64
N LEU A 186 -12.79 3.30 -16.82
CA LEU A 186 -12.85 1.91 -16.37
C LEU A 186 -13.14 1.82 -14.88
N VAL A 187 -12.41 2.59 -14.07
CA VAL A 187 -12.52 2.57 -12.62
C VAL A 187 -13.85 3.12 -12.14
N ALA A 188 -14.37 4.18 -12.76
CA ALA A 188 -15.72 4.66 -12.51
C ALA A 188 -16.76 3.55 -12.74
N GLY A 189 -16.63 2.78 -13.82
CA GLY A 189 -17.48 1.61 -14.11
C GLY A 189 -17.32 0.49 -13.07
N LEU A 190 -16.10 0.16 -12.66
CA LEU A 190 -15.85 -0.86 -11.64
C LEU A 190 -16.45 -0.48 -10.28
N PHE A 191 -16.34 0.78 -9.84
CA PHE A 191 -16.98 1.25 -8.62
C PHE A 191 -18.51 1.27 -8.74
N LEU A 192 -19.05 1.63 -9.90
CA LEU A 192 -20.50 1.56 -10.15
C LEU A 192 -21.01 0.13 -10.02
N ILE A 193 -20.37 -0.84 -10.68
CA ILE A 193 -20.75 -2.26 -10.60
C ILE A 193 -20.62 -2.75 -9.15
N SER A 194 -19.56 -2.38 -8.45
CA SER A 194 -19.37 -2.74 -7.03
C SER A 194 -20.48 -2.18 -6.15
N GLY A 195 -20.90 -0.93 -6.38
CA GLY A 195 -22.02 -0.32 -5.68
C GLY A 195 -23.34 -1.06 -5.91
N LEU A 196 -23.60 -1.46 -7.16
CA LEU A 196 -24.79 -2.24 -7.51
C LEU A 196 -24.77 -3.64 -6.88
N LEU A 197 -23.61 -4.32 -6.83
CA LEU A 197 -23.45 -5.59 -6.13
C LEU A 197 -23.73 -5.45 -4.62
N CYS A 198 -23.29 -4.35 -4.00
CA CYS A 198 -23.54 -4.07 -2.58
C CYS A 198 -25.03 -3.85 -2.27
N ILE A 199 -25.85 -3.40 -3.22
CA ILE A 199 -27.31 -3.29 -3.04
C ILE A 199 -27.93 -4.66 -2.73
N GLY A 200 -27.41 -5.72 -3.30
CA GLY A 200 -27.89 -7.11 -3.09
C GLY A 200 -27.42 -7.76 -1.79
N LEU A 201 -26.71 -7.04 -0.91
CA LEU A 201 -26.31 -7.55 0.41
C LEU A 201 -27.48 -7.45 1.41
N PRO A 202 -27.50 -8.30 2.46
CA PRO A 202 -28.48 -8.16 3.54
C PRO A 202 -28.26 -6.84 4.29
N ALA A 203 -29.34 -6.25 4.80
CA ALA A 203 -29.25 -5.08 5.67
C ALA A 203 -28.47 -5.43 6.94
N ALA A 204 -27.59 -4.56 7.37
CA ALA A 204 -26.76 -4.73 8.55
C ALA A 204 -26.89 -3.47 9.44
N PRO A 205 -28.04 -3.31 10.12
CA PRO A 205 -28.33 -2.13 10.93
C PRO A 205 -27.29 -1.99 12.05
N PRO A 206 -27.09 -0.77 12.56
CA PRO A 206 -26.16 -0.52 13.64
C PRO A 206 -26.56 -1.34 14.88
N ALA A 207 -25.57 -1.82 15.64
CA ALA A 207 -25.84 -2.35 16.96
C ALA A 207 -26.44 -1.25 17.84
N VAL A 208 -27.62 -1.47 18.38
CA VAL A 208 -28.34 -0.48 19.21
C VAL A 208 -27.47 -0.21 20.44
N GLN A 209 -26.85 0.97 20.45
CA GLN A 209 -26.22 1.53 21.66
C GLN A 209 -27.20 2.54 22.28
N GLU A 210 -27.69 2.23 23.47
CA GLU A 210 -28.44 3.16 24.31
C GLU A 210 -27.52 4.30 24.76
N GLY A 211 -27.39 5.34 23.92
CA GLY A 211 -26.61 6.52 24.25
C GLY A 211 -26.60 7.52 23.08
N GLY A 212 -26.97 8.76 23.36
CA GLY A 212 -27.08 9.80 22.33
C GLY A 212 -25.76 10.07 21.60
N LEU A 213 -25.83 10.46 20.32
CA LEU A 213 -24.71 10.71 19.41
C LEU A 213 -23.55 11.52 20.01
N ARG A 214 -23.82 12.50 20.89
CA ARG A 214 -22.78 13.35 21.51
C ARG A 214 -21.99 12.68 22.64
N ALA A 215 -22.64 11.86 23.48
CA ALA A 215 -21.98 11.17 24.59
C ALA A 215 -21.00 10.12 24.07
N SER A 216 -21.43 9.33 23.11
CA SER A 216 -20.62 8.29 22.48
C SER A 216 -19.44 8.85 21.66
N THR A 217 -19.57 10.02 20.97
CA THR A 217 -18.44 10.61 20.22
C THR A 217 -17.32 11.05 21.15
N ARG A 218 -17.66 11.64 22.31
CA ARG A 218 -16.67 12.09 23.29
C ARG A 218 -15.99 10.91 23.98
N GLU A 219 -16.74 9.86 24.27
CA GLU A 219 -16.23 8.62 24.86
C GLU A 219 -15.36 7.85 23.88
N THR A 220 -15.76 7.77 22.63
CA THR A 220 -14.96 7.12 21.56
C THR A 220 -13.70 7.91 21.23
N THR A 221 -13.75 9.24 21.15
CA THR A 221 -12.53 10.05 20.95
C THR A 221 -11.56 9.84 22.13
N ARG A 222 -12.09 9.73 23.36
CA ARG A 222 -11.27 9.42 24.55
C ARG A 222 -10.70 8.00 24.50
N THR A 223 -11.47 7.03 24.03
CA THR A 223 -11.02 5.64 23.87
C THR A 223 -9.97 5.54 22.76
N THR A 224 -10.21 6.18 21.60
CA THR A 224 -9.25 6.20 20.49
C THR A 224 -7.96 6.91 20.87
N THR A 225 -8.02 8.05 21.56
CA THR A 225 -6.81 8.72 22.04
C THR A 225 -6.07 7.90 23.09
N PHE A 226 -6.78 7.20 23.96
CA PHE A 226 -6.20 6.29 24.94
C PHE A 226 -5.53 5.10 24.25
N GLU A 227 -6.17 4.48 23.29
CA GLU A 227 -5.63 3.38 22.47
C GLU A 227 -4.40 3.82 21.65
N LEU A 228 -4.41 5.04 21.10
CA LEU A 228 -3.25 5.64 20.44
C LEU A 228 -2.06 5.82 21.39
N VAL A 229 -2.32 6.37 22.56
CA VAL A 229 -1.28 6.59 23.58
C VAL A 229 -0.75 5.26 24.11
N GLU A 230 -1.63 4.28 24.33
CA GLU A 230 -1.25 2.93 24.77
C GLU A 230 -0.42 2.22 23.69
N GLY A 231 -0.85 2.29 22.42
CA GLY A 231 -0.09 1.77 21.27
C GLY A 231 1.28 2.41 21.14
N LEU A 232 1.39 3.74 21.26
CA LEU A 232 2.66 4.47 21.25
C LEU A 232 3.56 4.09 22.43
N ARG A 233 2.99 3.92 23.62
CA ARG A 233 3.73 3.46 24.82
C ARG A 233 4.25 2.04 24.61
N TYR A 234 3.42 1.15 24.08
CA TYR A 234 3.83 -0.23 23.77
C TYR A 234 4.99 -0.26 22.77
N ILE A 235 4.91 0.52 21.68
CA ILE A 235 5.95 0.62 20.68
C ILE A 235 7.26 1.13 21.27
N ARG A 236 7.20 2.19 22.10
CA ARG A 236 8.40 2.73 22.77
C ARG A 236 9.02 1.75 23.77
N ALA A 237 8.21 0.91 24.37
CA ALA A 237 8.67 -0.11 25.32
C ALA A 237 9.28 -1.35 24.63
N ASN A 238 8.92 -1.60 23.35
CA ASN A 238 9.34 -2.78 22.61
C ASN A 238 10.21 -2.38 21.41
N GLY A 239 11.53 -2.38 21.58
CA GLY A 239 12.48 -1.98 20.54
C GLY A 239 12.35 -2.78 19.24
N SER A 240 12.02 -4.08 19.30
CA SER A 240 11.81 -4.92 18.13
C SER A 240 10.63 -4.46 17.28
N VAL A 241 9.52 -4.07 17.91
CA VAL A 241 8.34 -3.50 17.25
C VAL A 241 8.70 -2.15 16.59
N LEU A 242 9.45 -1.30 17.28
CA LEU A 242 9.89 -0.01 16.75
C LEU A 242 10.76 -0.20 15.49
N TRP A 243 11.69 -1.15 15.50
CA TRP A 243 12.53 -1.46 14.35
C TRP A 243 11.72 -2.00 13.16
N SER A 244 10.81 -2.94 13.41
CA SER A 244 9.93 -3.48 12.36
C SER A 244 9.09 -2.39 11.71
N LEU A 245 8.57 -1.44 12.51
CA LEU A 245 7.85 -0.26 12.02
C LEU A 245 8.74 0.66 11.17
N THR A 246 9.96 0.93 11.61
CA THR A 246 10.90 1.76 10.88
C THR A 246 11.19 1.16 9.51
N TYR A 247 11.49 -0.14 9.44
CA TYR A 247 11.73 -0.83 8.17
C TYR A 247 10.49 -0.83 7.25
N LEU A 248 9.30 -1.04 7.79
CA LEU A 248 8.06 -0.94 7.02
C LEU A 248 7.79 0.47 6.52
N SER A 249 8.09 1.49 7.32
CA SER A 249 7.96 2.90 6.91
C SER A 249 8.93 3.25 5.79
N ILE A 250 10.18 2.77 5.87
CA ILE A 250 11.16 2.95 4.79
C ILE A 250 10.68 2.22 3.52
N ALA A 251 10.23 0.98 3.64
CA ALA A 251 9.70 0.21 2.51
C ALA A 251 8.50 0.91 1.86
N ALA A 252 7.53 1.38 2.65
CA ALA A 252 6.38 2.14 2.15
C ALA A 252 6.80 3.46 1.48
N SER A 253 7.79 4.15 2.05
CA SER A 253 8.37 5.37 1.46
C SER A 253 8.97 5.08 0.08
N VAL A 254 9.73 4.00 -0.07
CA VAL A 254 10.35 3.63 -1.36
C VAL A 254 9.30 3.40 -2.44
N VAL A 255 8.19 2.75 -2.12
CA VAL A 255 7.08 2.57 -3.07
C VAL A 255 6.49 3.91 -3.48
N GLY A 256 6.21 4.79 -2.52
CA GLY A 256 5.71 6.14 -2.80
C GLY A 256 6.70 6.99 -3.61
N LEU A 257 7.98 6.94 -3.27
CA LEU A 257 9.06 7.62 -4.00
C LEU A 257 9.16 7.14 -5.45
N MET A 258 9.08 5.83 -5.68
CA MET A 258 9.07 5.26 -7.02
C MET A 258 7.84 5.70 -7.82
N GLY A 259 6.68 5.82 -7.18
CA GLY A 259 5.48 6.37 -7.81
C GLY A 259 5.64 7.83 -8.22
N VAL A 260 6.31 8.64 -7.41
CA VAL A 260 6.55 10.07 -7.69
C VAL A 260 7.67 10.28 -8.72
N LEU A 261 8.81 9.62 -8.52
CA LEU A 261 10.01 9.83 -9.36
C LEU A 261 10.02 8.99 -10.64
N GLY A 262 9.34 7.83 -10.64
CA GLY A 262 9.44 6.86 -11.71
C GLY A 262 9.00 7.37 -13.08
N PRO A 263 7.83 8.02 -13.24
CA PRO A 263 7.41 8.58 -14.53
C PRO A 263 8.37 9.64 -15.07
N ASP A 264 8.85 10.52 -14.20
CA ASP A 264 9.81 11.57 -14.56
C ASP A 264 11.19 10.98 -14.94
N TYR A 265 11.64 9.98 -14.18
CA TYR A 265 12.86 9.24 -14.50
C TYR A 265 12.78 8.56 -15.87
N VAL A 266 11.66 7.91 -16.18
CA VAL A 266 11.45 7.27 -17.51
C VAL A 266 11.48 8.31 -18.63
N ALA A 267 10.86 9.47 -18.40
CA ALA A 267 10.80 10.53 -19.41
C ALA A 267 12.16 11.18 -19.65
N HIS A 268 12.87 11.57 -18.58
CA HIS A 268 14.09 12.37 -18.71
C HIS A 268 15.39 11.54 -18.77
N ALA A 269 15.46 10.42 -18.04
CA ALA A 269 16.67 9.59 -18.03
C ALA A 269 16.69 8.56 -19.17
N LEU A 270 15.52 8.01 -19.55
CA LEU A 270 15.45 7.01 -20.63
C LEU A 270 14.97 7.59 -21.98
N GLY A 271 14.51 8.83 -22.00
CA GLY A 271 13.97 9.47 -23.22
C GLY A 271 12.68 8.80 -23.72
N LEU A 272 11.94 8.12 -22.84
CA LEU A 272 10.69 7.45 -23.14
C LEU A 272 9.49 8.33 -22.73
N GLN A 273 8.27 7.83 -22.86
CA GLN A 273 7.09 8.54 -22.41
C GLN A 273 6.75 8.16 -20.97
N ALA A 274 6.14 9.06 -20.19
CA ALA A 274 5.74 8.75 -18.80
C ALA A 274 4.84 7.50 -18.70
N ARG A 275 4.03 7.22 -19.73
CA ARG A 275 3.22 5.99 -19.83
C ARG A 275 4.03 4.70 -19.93
N ASP A 276 5.32 4.78 -20.29
CA ASP A 276 6.23 3.63 -20.33
C ASP A 276 6.82 3.30 -18.93
N PHE A 277 6.38 3.97 -17.89
CA PHE A 277 6.76 3.69 -16.50
C PHE A 277 6.55 2.22 -16.08
N TRP A 278 5.64 1.51 -16.73
CA TRP A 278 5.44 0.08 -16.54
C TRP A 278 6.71 -0.76 -16.78
N LEU A 279 7.65 -0.29 -17.61
CA LEU A 279 8.94 -0.93 -17.86
C LEU A 279 9.81 -1.04 -16.58
N ILE A 280 9.53 -0.21 -15.59
CA ILE A 280 10.16 -0.29 -14.27
C ILE A 280 9.25 -1.04 -13.29
N VAL A 281 7.95 -0.75 -13.30
CA VAL A 281 6.99 -1.33 -12.35
C VAL A 281 6.88 -2.85 -12.49
N LEU A 282 6.81 -3.36 -13.72
CA LEU A 282 6.66 -4.80 -13.96
C LEU A 282 7.87 -5.61 -13.48
N PRO A 283 9.13 -5.25 -13.82
CA PRO A 283 10.30 -5.93 -13.27
C PRO A 283 10.38 -5.85 -11.74
N ILE A 284 10.07 -4.71 -11.12
CA ILE A 284 10.00 -4.58 -9.65
C ILE A 284 8.99 -5.59 -9.10
N GLY A 285 7.78 -5.65 -9.67
CA GLY A 285 6.74 -6.58 -9.24
C GLY A 285 7.16 -8.04 -9.34
N LEU A 286 7.78 -8.44 -10.44
CA LEU A 286 8.34 -9.77 -10.64
C LEU A 286 9.47 -10.06 -9.64
N GLY A 287 10.32 -9.07 -9.38
CA GLY A 287 11.35 -9.13 -8.36
C GLY A 287 10.78 -9.39 -6.97
N VAL A 288 9.74 -8.65 -6.57
CA VAL A 288 9.06 -8.88 -5.27
C VAL A 288 8.56 -10.30 -5.15
N VAL A 289 7.90 -10.83 -6.19
CA VAL A 289 7.42 -12.23 -6.20
C VAL A 289 8.57 -13.22 -6.01
N THR A 290 9.67 -13.03 -6.72
CA THR A 290 10.85 -13.92 -6.57
C THR A 290 11.52 -13.77 -5.21
N GLY A 291 11.55 -12.58 -4.62
CA GLY A 291 11.98 -12.34 -3.25
C GLY A 291 11.16 -13.13 -2.24
N ILE A 292 9.83 -13.15 -2.40
CA ILE A 292 8.91 -13.95 -1.58
C ILE A 292 9.22 -15.45 -1.70
N LEU A 293 9.39 -15.95 -2.93
CA LEU A 293 9.70 -17.36 -3.19
C LEU A 293 11.04 -17.76 -2.58
N THR A 294 12.05 -16.88 -2.67
CA THR A 294 13.37 -17.07 -2.07
C THR A 294 13.28 -17.14 -0.55
N LEU A 295 12.49 -16.27 0.09
CA LEU A 295 12.23 -16.32 1.52
C LEU A 295 11.58 -17.62 1.96
N ASN A 296 10.62 -18.14 1.22
CA ASN A 296 9.98 -19.41 1.53
C ASN A 296 10.95 -20.60 1.44
N SER A 297 11.92 -20.56 0.51
CA SER A 297 12.85 -21.64 0.28
C SER A 297 14.07 -21.59 1.21
N TRP A 298 14.63 -20.39 1.42
CA TRP A 298 15.94 -20.21 2.07
C TRP A 298 15.86 -19.35 3.35
N GLY A 299 14.73 -18.70 3.61
CA GLY A 299 14.57 -17.76 4.72
C GLY A 299 14.77 -18.40 6.11
N LYS A 300 14.60 -19.72 6.24
CA LYS A 300 14.86 -20.45 7.48
C LYS A 300 16.37 -20.61 7.80
N ALA A 301 17.23 -20.51 6.79
CA ALA A 301 18.68 -20.66 6.94
C ALA A 301 19.39 -19.35 7.33
N VAL A 302 18.73 -18.20 7.15
CA VAL A 302 19.31 -16.88 7.40
C VAL A 302 18.52 -16.16 8.48
N SER A 303 19.21 -15.47 9.39
CA SER A 303 18.52 -14.70 10.43
C SER A 303 17.68 -13.58 9.80
N ARG A 304 16.47 -13.39 10.33
CA ARG A 304 15.50 -12.40 9.86
C ARG A 304 16.10 -11.00 9.73
N ARG A 305 16.95 -10.65 10.70
CA ARG A 305 17.69 -9.40 10.72
C ARG A 305 18.58 -9.23 9.50
N ARG A 306 19.42 -10.23 9.17
CA ARG A 306 20.31 -10.18 7.99
C ARG A 306 19.55 -10.09 6.68
N LEU A 307 18.37 -10.71 6.61
CA LEU A 307 17.50 -10.60 5.44
C LEU A 307 17.01 -9.16 5.25
N ILE A 308 16.56 -8.51 6.32
CA ILE A 308 16.08 -7.12 6.28
C ILE A 308 17.23 -6.15 5.97
N GLU A 309 18.37 -6.29 6.67
CA GLU A 309 19.56 -5.45 6.45
C GLU A 309 20.09 -5.59 5.02
N GLY A 310 20.28 -6.82 4.54
CA GLY A 310 20.71 -7.08 3.17
C GLY A 310 19.70 -6.63 2.11
N GLY A 311 18.40 -6.77 2.41
CA GLY A 311 17.33 -6.26 1.56
C GLY A 311 17.34 -4.73 1.48
N LEU A 312 17.54 -4.04 2.60
CA LEU A 312 17.58 -2.57 2.63
C LEU A 312 18.78 -2.02 1.88
N LEU A 313 19.97 -2.63 2.07
CA LEU A 313 21.16 -2.33 1.27
C LEU A 313 20.90 -2.57 -0.22
N GLY A 314 20.25 -3.70 -0.57
CA GLY A 314 19.89 -4.02 -1.94
C GLY A 314 18.91 -3.02 -2.56
N VAL A 315 17.92 -2.54 -1.81
CA VAL A 315 17.00 -1.47 -2.26
C VAL A 315 17.74 -0.16 -2.46
N GLY A 316 18.55 0.28 -1.49
CA GLY A 316 19.32 1.51 -1.58
C GLY A 316 20.33 1.48 -2.75
N ALA A 317 21.05 0.38 -2.88
CA ALA A 317 21.96 0.16 -4.00
C ALA A 317 21.20 0.12 -5.34
N GLY A 318 20.04 -0.53 -5.40
CA GLY A 318 19.19 -0.57 -6.58
C GLY A 318 18.76 0.83 -7.03
N LEU A 319 18.32 1.69 -6.11
CA LEU A 319 17.96 3.09 -6.41
C LEU A 319 19.16 3.89 -6.93
N ALA A 320 20.33 3.72 -6.30
CA ALA A 320 21.56 4.37 -6.74
C ALA A 320 22.01 3.86 -8.13
N LEU A 321 21.90 2.55 -8.38
CA LEU A 321 22.23 1.96 -9.69
C LEU A 321 21.24 2.38 -10.78
N LEU A 322 19.94 2.56 -10.47
CA LEU A 322 18.99 3.14 -11.41
C LEU A 322 19.43 4.55 -11.83
N ALA A 323 19.85 5.37 -10.87
CA ALA A 323 20.36 6.72 -11.17
C ALA A 323 21.64 6.69 -12.04
N LEU A 324 22.44 5.65 -11.91
CA LEU A 324 23.68 5.47 -12.67
C LEU A 324 23.50 4.58 -13.94
N ALA A 325 22.26 4.22 -14.29
CA ALA A 325 22.01 3.27 -15.38
C ALA A 325 22.51 3.79 -16.74
N GLU A 326 22.39 5.10 -17.01
CA GLU A 326 22.90 5.70 -18.25
C GLU A 326 24.43 5.67 -18.37
N PRO A 327 25.23 6.14 -17.39
CA PRO A 327 26.69 6.02 -17.44
C PRO A 327 27.17 4.56 -17.46
N ILE A 328 26.52 3.66 -16.71
CA ILE A 328 26.81 2.23 -16.73
C ILE A 328 26.59 1.65 -18.12
N SER A 329 25.46 1.97 -18.74
CA SER A 329 25.11 1.51 -20.09
C SER A 329 26.12 1.99 -21.13
N ARG A 330 26.57 3.25 -21.04
CA ARG A 330 27.62 3.78 -21.95
C ARG A 330 28.92 3.01 -21.75
N ALA A 331 29.34 2.79 -20.52
CA ALA A 331 30.56 2.03 -20.24
C ALA A 331 30.49 0.58 -20.78
N ILE A 332 29.31 -0.07 -20.66
CA ILE A 332 29.07 -1.42 -21.22
C ILE A 332 29.13 -1.40 -22.75
N SER A 333 28.49 -0.42 -23.39
CA SER A 333 28.48 -0.31 -24.86
C SER A 333 29.88 -0.03 -25.43
N ASP A 334 30.64 0.83 -24.77
CA ASP A 334 32.02 1.16 -25.16
C ASP A 334 32.95 -0.07 -24.97
N GLY A 335 32.81 -0.79 -23.83
CA GLY A 335 33.55 -2.02 -23.60
C GLY A 335 33.21 -3.16 -24.59
N ALA A 336 31.92 -3.31 -24.92
CA ALA A 336 31.48 -4.31 -25.90
C ALA A 336 31.99 -4.02 -27.32
N SER A 337 32.09 -2.75 -27.72
CA SER A 337 32.64 -2.35 -29.01
C SER A 337 34.13 -2.65 -29.13
N VAL A 338 34.89 -2.53 -28.03
CA VAL A 338 36.32 -2.87 -27.93
C VAL A 338 36.58 -4.38 -28.04
N LEU A 339 35.63 -5.21 -27.57
CA LEU A 339 35.70 -6.66 -27.58
C LEU A 339 35.17 -7.29 -28.90
N GLY A 340 34.84 -6.50 -29.92
CA GLY A 340 34.37 -6.99 -31.22
C GLY A 340 32.95 -7.59 -31.18
N GLY A 341 32.16 -7.23 -30.17
CA GLY A 341 30.75 -7.61 -30.04
C GLY A 341 29.81 -6.83 -30.96
N LEU A 342 28.58 -7.36 -31.17
CA LEU A 342 27.53 -6.68 -31.94
C LEU A 342 27.26 -5.30 -31.31
N PRO A 343 27.13 -4.21 -32.13
CA PRO A 343 26.81 -2.89 -31.61
C PRO A 343 25.40 -2.89 -31.01
N ILE A 344 25.31 -3.08 -29.70
CA ILE A 344 24.06 -2.89 -28.97
C ILE A 344 23.89 -1.38 -28.82
N GLY A 345 22.85 -0.80 -29.45
CA GLY A 345 22.59 0.63 -29.33
C GLY A 345 22.50 1.06 -27.87
N SER A 346 23.11 2.19 -27.52
CA SER A 346 23.21 2.68 -26.13
C SER A 346 21.88 2.74 -25.40
N GLY A 347 20.80 3.05 -26.11
CA GLY A 347 19.44 3.06 -25.54
C GLY A 347 18.90 1.68 -25.17
N ALA A 348 19.17 0.65 -25.97
CA ALA A 348 18.75 -0.72 -25.65
C ALA A 348 19.51 -1.28 -24.46
N SER A 349 20.80 -0.97 -24.31
CA SER A 349 21.61 -1.37 -23.17
C SER A 349 21.20 -0.65 -21.87
N ALA A 350 20.80 0.64 -21.95
CA ALA A 350 20.29 1.38 -20.80
C ALA A 350 18.97 0.79 -20.29
N LEU A 351 18.03 0.51 -21.19
CA LEU A 351 16.75 -0.09 -20.83
C LEU A 351 16.95 -1.48 -20.20
N ALA A 352 17.80 -2.32 -20.80
CA ALA A 352 18.12 -3.64 -20.23
C ALA A 352 18.73 -3.54 -18.82
N THR A 353 19.64 -2.58 -18.61
CA THR A 353 20.24 -2.31 -17.29
C THR A 353 19.15 -1.88 -16.29
N VAL A 354 18.25 -0.96 -16.68
CA VAL A 354 17.14 -0.51 -15.82
C VAL A 354 16.22 -1.67 -15.46
N ILE A 355 15.79 -2.49 -16.41
CA ILE A 355 14.94 -3.67 -16.17
C ILE A 355 15.62 -4.64 -15.19
N PHE A 356 16.90 -4.91 -15.39
CA PHE A 356 17.67 -5.80 -14.52
C PHE A 356 17.78 -5.25 -13.10
N VAL A 357 18.19 -3.99 -12.95
CA VAL A 357 18.32 -3.34 -11.64
C VAL A 357 16.96 -3.23 -10.94
N ALA A 358 15.90 -2.87 -11.66
CA ALA A 358 14.55 -2.78 -11.12
C ALA A 358 14.05 -4.14 -10.58
N TYR A 359 14.34 -5.23 -11.30
CA TYR A 359 14.00 -6.58 -10.86
C TYR A 359 14.69 -6.94 -9.53
N PHE A 360 16.01 -6.70 -9.43
CA PHE A 360 16.75 -6.98 -8.20
C PHE A 360 16.37 -6.06 -7.04
N ALA A 361 16.08 -4.78 -7.32
CA ALA A 361 15.54 -3.86 -6.31
C ALA A 361 14.17 -4.34 -5.77
N GLY A 362 13.32 -4.86 -6.65
CA GLY A 362 12.05 -5.49 -6.26
C GLY A 362 12.25 -6.73 -5.39
N ALA A 363 13.20 -7.61 -5.74
CA ALA A 363 13.53 -8.78 -4.93
C ALA A 363 14.05 -8.37 -3.54
N ALA A 364 14.95 -7.39 -3.49
CA ALA A 364 15.48 -6.83 -2.26
C ALA A 364 14.36 -6.21 -1.39
N TYR A 365 13.41 -5.48 -2.01
CA TYR A 365 12.23 -4.96 -1.32
C TYR A 365 11.40 -6.07 -0.64
N GLY A 366 11.18 -7.19 -1.33
CA GLY A 366 10.49 -8.35 -0.76
C GLY A 366 11.20 -8.91 0.49
N LEU A 367 12.55 -8.90 0.50
CA LEU A 367 13.36 -9.31 1.65
C LEU A 367 13.26 -8.35 2.85
N VAL A 368 12.82 -7.10 2.66
CA VAL A 368 12.57 -6.14 3.74
C VAL A 368 11.13 -6.21 4.24
N ALA A 369 10.18 -6.00 3.33
CA ALA A 369 8.78 -5.77 3.69
C ALA A 369 8.14 -7.00 4.36
N ILE A 370 8.38 -8.20 3.84
CA ILE A 370 7.72 -9.41 4.34
C ILE A 370 8.23 -9.83 5.71
N PRO A 371 9.56 -9.98 5.95
CA PRO A 371 10.03 -10.33 7.28
C PRO A 371 9.70 -9.28 8.34
N ALA A 372 9.72 -7.98 7.99
CA ALA A 372 9.33 -6.91 8.89
C ALA A 372 7.84 -6.98 9.27
N GLN A 373 6.96 -7.23 8.31
CA GLN A 373 5.53 -7.40 8.55
C GLN A 373 5.22 -8.67 9.34
N THR A 374 5.92 -9.77 9.06
CA THR A 374 5.77 -11.03 9.80
C THR A 374 6.24 -10.88 11.25
N ALA A 375 7.39 -10.24 11.48
CA ALA A 375 7.90 -9.98 12.83
C ALA A 375 6.88 -9.18 13.65
N LEU A 376 6.31 -8.13 13.04
CA LEU A 376 5.28 -7.33 13.68
C LEU A 376 4.03 -8.14 14.06
N GLN A 377 3.61 -9.07 13.19
CA GLN A 377 2.45 -9.94 13.46
C GLN A 377 2.71 -10.95 14.57
N GLU A 378 3.91 -11.48 14.68
CA GLU A 378 4.30 -12.47 15.69
C GLU A 378 4.51 -11.85 17.07
N GLU A 379 5.06 -10.63 17.14
CA GLU A 379 5.39 -9.95 18.40
C GLU A 379 4.15 -9.36 19.11
N LEU A 380 3.03 -9.20 18.40
CA LEU A 380 1.83 -8.63 18.96
C LEU A 380 0.94 -9.68 19.62
N PRO A 381 0.61 -9.54 20.92
CA PRO A 381 -0.36 -10.38 21.60
C PRO A 381 -1.72 -10.39 20.86
N VAL A 382 -2.38 -11.55 20.85
CA VAL A 382 -3.63 -11.73 20.10
C VAL A 382 -4.71 -10.74 20.54
N ASP A 383 -4.78 -10.45 21.85
CA ASP A 383 -5.82 -9.60 22.46
C ASP A 383 -5.71 -8.12 22.08
N VAL A 384 -4.51 -7.63 21.76
CA VAL A 384 -4.26 -6.23 21.38
C VAL A 384 -3.94 -6.06 19.89
N ARG A 385 -3.81 -7.17 19.14
CA ARG A 385 -3.37 -7.19 17.76
C ARG A 385 -4.16 -6.23 16.85
N GLY A 386 -5.49 -6.24 16.91
CA GLY A 386 -6.33 -5.38 16.07
C GLY A 386 -6.15 -3.89 16.33
N ARG A 387 -6.09 -3.50 17.63
CA ARG A 387 -5.93 -2.10 18.05
C ARG A 387 -4.55 -1.57 17.69
N VAL A 388 -3.52 -2.34 18.04
CA VAL A 388 -2.12 -1.97 17.79
C VAL A 388 -1.84 -1.94 16.29
N PHE A 389 -2.41 -2.84 15.47
CA PHE A 389 -2.24 -2.82 14.01
C PHE A 389 -2.80 -1.54 13.36
N GLY A 390 -3.92 -1.00 13.83
CA GLY A 390 -4.45 0.28 13.35
C GLY A 390 -3.46 1.43 13.59
N VAL A 391 -2.92 1.51 14.81
CA VAL A 391 -1.90 2.51 15.18
C VAL A 391 -0.61 2.32 14.37
N LEU A 392 -0.18 1.08 14.21
CA LEU A 392 1.03 0.74 13.45
C LEU A 392 0.92 1.13 11.98
N ASN A 393 -0.19 0.81 11.32
CA ASN A 393 -0.43 1.21 9.94
C ASN A 393 -0.48 2.74 9.78
N MET A 394 -1.09 3.44 10.74
CA MET A 394 -1.07 4.90 10.76
C MET A 394 0.36 5.45 10.88
N LEU A 395 1.20 4.86 11.74
CA LEU A 395 2.60 5.28 11.92
C LEU A 395 3.46 4.99 10.69
N VAL A 396 3.26 3.83 10.05
CA VAL A 396 3.93 3.50 8.77
C VAL A 396 3.54 4.51 7.70
N SER A 397 2.25 4.85 7.59
CA SER A 397 1.75 5.84 6.65
C SER A 397 2.29 7.24 6.95
N LEU A 398 2.34 7.65 8.22
CA LEU A 398 2.96 8.91 8.65
C LEU A 398 4.46 8.95 8.35
N GLY A 399 5.18 7.85 8.58
CA GLY A 399 6.60 7.73 8.28
C GLY A 399 6.90 7.86 6.79
N SER A 400 6.03 7.38 5.92
CA SER A 400 6.16 7.52 4.47
C SER A 400 5.72 8.90 3.93
N PHE A 401 4.93 9.64 4.70
CA PHE A 401 4.38 10.94 4.30
C PHE A 401 5.48 12.01 4.09
N LEU A 402 6.41 12.16 5.03
CA LEU A 402 7.48 13.16 4.95
C LEU A 402 8.39 12.98 3.72
N PRO A 403 8.90 11.78 3.42
CA PRO A 403 9.68 11.56 2.20
C PRO A 403 8.90 11.89 0.92
N ILE A 404 7.61 11.52 0.86
CA ILE A 404 6.77 11.78 -0.33
C ILE A 404 6.54 13.28 -0.54
N ILE A 405 6.33 14.06 0.53
CA ILE A 405 6.20 15.52 0.41
C ILE A 405 7.50 16.15 -0.09
N ALA A 406 8.62 15.72 0.45
CA ALA A 406 9.91 16.37 0.19
C ALA A 406 10.45 16.04 -1.20
N VAL A 407 10.22 14.80 -1.67
CA VAL A 407 10.88 14.29 -2.89
C VAL A 407 10.46 15.00 -4.16
N GLY A 408 9.19 15.41 -4.30
CA GLY A 408 8.72 16.12 -5.49
C GLY A 408 9.42 17.45 -5.71
N PRO A 409 9.37 18.41 -4.78
CA PRO A 409 10.08 19.68 -4.90
C PRO A 409 11.60 19.51 -5.06
N ILE A 410 12.20 18.52 -4.39
CA ILE A 410 13.62 18.22 -4.57
C ILE A 410 13.89 17.77 -6.01
N ALA A 411 13.09 16.86 -6.54
CA ALA A 411 13.25 16.36 -7.89
C ALA A 411 12.98 17.43 -8.96
N ASP A 412 12.03 18.33 -8.75
CA ASP A 412 11.82 19.49 -9.63
C ASP A 412 13.05 20.42 -9.66
N SER A 413 13.85 20.48 -8.58
CA SER A 413 15.02 21.36 -8.49
C SER A 413 16.31 20.74 -9.01
N ILE A 414 16.57 19.45 -8.73
CA ILE A 414 17.84 18.78 -9.06
C ILE A 414 17.68 17.60 -10.04
N GLY A 415 16.45 17.30 -10.45
CA GLY A 415 16.09 16.19 -11.32
C GLY A 415 15.83 14.87 -10.58
N ALA A 416 14.98 14.03 -11.16
CA ALA A 416 14.61 12.72 -10.58
C ALA A 416 15.82 11.79 -10.42
N THR A 417 16.74 11.77 -11.38
CA THR A 417 17.95 10.93 -11.35
C THR A 417 18.83 11.25 -10.14
N ASN A 418 19.14 12.55 -9.91
CA ASN A 418 19.96 12.97 -8.77
C ASN A 418 19.25 12.71 -7.44
N THR A 419 17.94 12.89 -7.42
CA THR A 419 17.10 12.60 -6.24
C THR A 419 17.11 11.11 -5.91
N LEU A 420 16.96 10.23 -6.91
CA LEU A 420 17.08 8.78 -6.74
C LEU A 420 18.45 8.37 -6.18
N LEU A 421 19.53 8.97 -6.71
CA LEU A 421 20.88 8.73 -6.20
C LEU A 421 21.00 9.14 -4.73
N GLY A 422 20.53 10.34 -4.39
CA GLY A 422 20.55 10.84 -3.02
C GLY A 422 19.77 9.96 -2.05
N VAL A 423 18.55 9.57 -2.43
CA VAL A 423 17.72 8.66 -1.62
C VAL A 423 18.38 7.30 -1.46
N GLY A 424 18.91 6.71 -2.54
CA GLY A 424 19.63 5.44 -2.48
C GLY A 424 20.80 5.48 -1.52
N LEU A 425 21.63 6.52 -1.59
CA LEU A 425 22.77 6.73 -0.70
C LEU A 425 22.34 6.95 0.77
N ILE A 426 21.27 7.70 1.02
CA ILE A 426 20.72 7.89 2.37
C ILE A 426 20.28 6.55 2.96
N ILE A 427 19.60 5.70 2.19
CA ILE A 427 19.15 4.40 2.66
C ILE A 427 20.35 3.50 3.01
N VAL A 428 21.36 3.43 2.14
CA VAL A 428 22.58 2.64 2.38
C VAL A 428 23.29 3.14 3.65
N ARG A 429 23.50 4.46 3.77
CA ARG A 429 24.18 5.05 4.93
C ARG A 429 23.39 4.92 6.23
N SER A 430 22.06 5.01 6.17
CA SER A 430 21.18 4.82 7.34
C SER A 430 21.28 3.40 7.88
N GLU A 431 21.46 2.43 7.01
CA GLU A 431 21.62 1.03 7.42
C GLU A 431 22.98 0.79 8.08
N GLU A 432 24.06 1.34 7.55
CA GLU A 432 25.40 1.26 8.14
C GLU A 432 25.42 1.79 9.59
N HIS A 433 24.84 2.98 9.83
CA HIS A 433 24.73 3.56 11.17
C HIS A 433 23.85 2.73 12.12
N THR A 434 22.78 2.14 11.60
CA THR A 434 21.86 1.30 12.38
C THR A 434 22.56 0.00 12.81
N SER A 435 23.34 -0.59 11.95
CA SER A 435 24.14 -1.79 12.20
C SER A 435 25.24 -1.54 13.25
N GLU A 436 25.93 -0.41 13.17
CA GLU A 436 26.96 0.00 14.15
C GLU A 436 26.36 0.24 15.54
N LEU A 437 25.29 1.02 15.65
CA LEU A 437 24.61 1.31 16.92
C LEU A 437 24.14 0.02 17.62
N GLN A 438 23.59 -0.93 16.87
CA GLN A 438 23.15 -2.20 17.45
C GLN A 438 24.32 -3.10 17.83
N SER A 439 25.42 -3.08 17.10
CA SER A 439 26.61 -3.84 17.48
C SER A 439 27.20 -3.35 18.81
N HIS A 440 27.24 -2.02 19.01
CA HIS A 440 27.66 -1.42 20.28
C HIS A 440 26.71 -1.74 21.44
N LEU A 441 25.38 -1.69 21.22
CA LEU A 441 24.40 -2.07 22.22
C LEU A 441 24.52 -3.55 22.64
N ASN A 442 24.71 -4.45 21.67
CA ASN A 442 24.90 -5.86 21.95
C ASN A 442 26.21 -6.14 22.71
N LEU A 443 27.28 -5.38 22.40
CA LEU A 443 28.54 -5.46 23.11
C LEU A 443 28.38 -5.02 24.56
N VAL A 444 27.70 -3.89 24.81
CA VAL A 444 27.40 -3.37 26.15
C VAL A 444 26.54 -4.35 26.93
N CYS A 445 25.49 -4.93 26.32
CA CYS A 445 24.66 -5.96 26.96
C CYS A 445 25.46 -7.22 27.32
N ARG A 446 26.34 -7.71 26.44
CA ARG A 446 27.22 -8.84 26.77
C ARG A 446 28.16 -8.53 27.94
N LEU A 447 28.80 -7.37 27.92
CA LEU A 447 29.71 -6.95 29.00
C LEU A 447 28.99 -6.77 30.34
N LEU A 448 27.67 -6.39 30.33
CA LEU A 448 26.84 -6.30 31.53
C LEU A 448 26.40 -7.67 32.04
N LEU A 449 26.23 -8.66 31.16
CA LEU A 449 25.87 -10.04 31.53
C LEU A 449 27.08 -10.86 32.01
N GLU A 450 28.29 -10.58 31.53
CA GLU A 450 29.52 -11.20 31.99
C GLU A 450 30.01 -10.67 33.33
N LYS A 451 29.46 -9.56 33.83
CA LYS A 451 29.74 -8.99 35.18
C LYS A 451 28.79 -9.46 36.28
N LYS A 452 27.85 -10.36 35.98
CA LYS A 452 27.00 -11.06 36.96
C LYS A 452 27.45 -12.52 37.06
#